data_3129e708fb5b4152e8b8052e24d5e134
#
_entry.id   3129e708fb5b4152e8b8052e24d5e134
#
_cell.length_a   1.000
_cell.length_b   1.000
_cell.length_c   1.000
_cell.angle_alpha   90.00
_cell.angle_beta   90.00
_cell.angle_gamma   90.00
#
_symmetry.space_group_name_H-M   'P 1'
#
loop_
_entity.id
_entity.type
_entity.pdbx_description
1 polymer ?
#
loop_
_entity_poly.entity_id
_entity_poly.type
_entity_poly.pdbx_seq_one_letter_code
_entity_poly.pdbx_strand_id
1 'polypeptide(L)'
;RTSFSPNLTGIPEDTTPNLMALSKDSLYYPLFFAPTRTTARAIFTTMTGIPDVNRSGGTSSRNQALVDQALMMNEFKGYSKYYMIGGSASWANIRGFLSHNIEGLHLLEEGSWKAPNTDVWGLSDLDLFREAAAALTKSPKPFVAVIQTAGFHRPYTIPEDNAGFQIKQPSEAILKNYGFTGAD
;
A
#
# COMPACT_ATOMS: atom_id res chain seq x y z
N ARG A 1 -5.35 0.44 -8.42
CA ARG A 1 -6.57 -0.03 -9.09
C ARG A 1 -7.78 0.57 -8.44
N THR A 2 -8.72 1.04 -9.24
CA THR A 2 -9.92 1.78 -8.81
C THR A 2 -11.08 0.86 -8.44
N SER A 3 -10.81 -0.30 -7.88
CA SER A 3 -11.81 -1.35 -7.70
C SER A 3 -12.66 -1.23 -6.44
N PHE A 4 -12.46 -0.18 -5.64
CA PHE A 4 -13.19 -0.13 -4.37
C PHE A 4 -14.50 0.65 -4.41
N SER A 5 -14.88 1.20 -5.56
CA SER A 5 -16.17 1.87 -5.73
C SER A 5 -16.99 1.20 -6.83
N PRO A 6 -18.02 0.41 -6.49
CA PRO A 6 -18.90 -0.21 -7.48
C PRO A 6 -19.50 0.78 -8.47
N ASN A 7 -19.83 1.99 -8.01
CA ASN A 7 -20.40 3.04 -8.82
C ASN A 7 -19.44 3.56 -9.91
N LEU A 8 -18.12 3.43 -9.72
CA LEU A 8 -17.10 3.86 -10.66
C LEU A 8 -16.60 2.73 -11.57
N THR A 9 -16.72 1.48 -11.12
CA THR A 9 -16.19 0.33 -11.84
C THR A 9 -17.22 -0.41 -12.68
N GLY A 10 -18.52 -0.17 -12.44
CA GLY A 10 -19.60 -0.93 -13.05
C GLY A 10 -19.68 -2.40 -12.57
N ILE A 11 -18.88 -2.78 -11.57
CA ILE A 11 -18.90 -4.11 -10.96
C ILE A 11 -20.00 -4.11 -9.91
N PRO A 12 -21.00 -5.03 -9.98
CA PRO A 12 -22.14 -5.02 -9.07
C PRO A 12 -21.78 -5.46 -7.64
N GLU A 13 -20.71 -6.22 -7.47
CA GLU A 13 -20.27 -6.68 -6.17
C GLU A 13 -19.45 -5.60 -5.45
N ASP A 14 -19.78 -5.36 -4.19
CA ASP A 14 -18.96 -4.55 -3.31
C ASP A 14 -17.72 -5.34 -2.86
N THR A 15 -16.59 -5.08 -3.50
CA THR A 15 -15.32 -5.75 -3.20
C THR A 15 -14.62 -5.19 -1.97
N THR A 16 -15.08 -4.06 -1.44
CA THR A 16 -14.44 -3.36 -0.30
C THR A 16 -15.49 -2.75 0.64
N PRO A 17 -16.38 -3.57 1.24
CA PRO A 17 -17.53 -3.07 2.00
C PRO A 17 -17.14 -2.18 3.19
N ASN A 18 -16.03 -2.50 3.86
CA ASN A 18 -15.55 -1.72 5.00
C ASN A 18 -15.02 -0.34 4.58
N LEU A 19 -14.31 -0.24 3.45
CA LEU A 19 -13.86 1.04 2.91
C LEU A 19 -15.05 1.89 2.43
N MET A 20 -16.06 1.24 1.81
CA MET A 20 -17.28 1.92 1.40
C MET A 20 -18.10 2.41 2.59
N ALA A 21 -18.16 1.66 3.68
CA ALA A 21 -18.79 2.13 4.92
C ALA A 21 -18.04 3.34 5.50
N LEU A 22 -16.71 3.25 5.61
CA LEU A 22 -15.87 4.34 6.13
C LEU A 22 -15.98 5.62 5.28
N SER A 23 -16.12 5.49 3.97
CA SER A 23 -16.23 6.63 3.06
C SER A 23 -17.46 7.51 3.31
N LYS A 24 -18.52 6.96 3.95
CA LYS A 24 -19.74 7.71 4.28
C LYS A 24 -19.52 8.73 5.40
N ASP A 25 -18.58 8.44 6.30
CA ASP A 25 -18.24 9.26 7.45
C ASP A 25 -16.88 9.95 7.29
N SER A 26 -16.39 10.03 6.04
CA SER A 26 -15.07 10.55 5.73
C SER A 26 -15.10 11.55 4.57
N LEU A 27 -14.07 12.39 4.48
CA LEU A 27 -13.85 13.20 3.28
C LEU A 27 -13.32 12.29 2.16
N TYR A 28 -14.20 11.94 1.23
CA TYR A 28 -13.93 11.00 0.15
C TYR A 28 -13.69 11.73 -1.19
N TYR A 29 -12.57 11.41 -1.84
CA TYR A 29 -12.19 11.95 -3.14
C TYR A 29 -12.33 10.88 -4.24
N PRO A 30 -13.49 10.77 -4.91
CA PRO A 30 -13.74 9.68 -5.86
C PRO A 30 -12.87 9.74 -7.13
N LEU A 31 -12.34 10.93 -7.45
CA LEU A 31 -11.51 11.17 -8.62
C LEU A 31 -10.02 11.35 -8.26
N PHE A 32 -9.57 10.76 -7.19
CA PHE A 32 -8.15 10.76 -6.82
C PHE A 32 -7.41 9.65 -7.57
N PHE A 33 -6.49 10.02 -8.45
CA PHE A 33 -5.74 9.10 -9.30
C PHE A 33 -4.25 9.16 -8.97
N ALA A 34 -3.61 7.98 -8.95
CA ALA A 34 -2.16 7.93 -8.97
C ALA A 34 -1.65 8.48 -10.32
N PRO A 35 -0.68 9.42 -10.33
CA PRO A 35 -0.23 10.06 -11.56
C PRO A 35 0.59 9.13 -12.46
N THR A 36 1.03 7.99 -11.93
CA THR A 36 1.88 7.03 -12.64
C THR A 36 1.49 5.59 -12.34
N ARG A 37 1.99 4.68 -13.16
CA ARG A 37 1.91 3.24 -12.92
C ARG A 37 3.07 2.83 -11.99
N THR A 38 2.96 1.76 -11.29
CA THR A 38 3.92 1.15 -10.36
C THR A 38 3.96 1.78 -8.97
N THR A 39 4.12 0.92 -7.99
CA THR A 39 4.10 1.28 -6.56
C THR A 39 5.25 2.21 -6.19
N ALA A 40 6.47 1.97 -6.69
CA ALA A 40 7.63 2.80 -6.35
C ALA A 40 7.46 4.26 -6.78
N ARG A 41 6.90 4.48 -7.98
CA ARG A 41 6.60 5.84 -8.46
C ARG A 41 5.47 6.49 -7.66
N ALA A 42 4.45 5.71 -7.29
CA ALA A 42 3.37 6.20 -6.44
C ALA A 42 3.89 6.61 -5.06
N ILE A 43 4.80 5.82 -4.45
CA ILE A 43 5.45 6.16 -3.19
C ILE A 43 6.25 7.47 -3.34
N PHE A 44 7.10 7.57 -4.36
CA PHE A 44 7.87 8.80 -4.61
C PHE A 44 6.93 10.00 -4.71
N THR A 45 5.92 9.94 -5.57
CA THR A 45 4.96 11.02 -5.76
C THR A 45 4.19 11.37 -4.48
N THR A 46 3.71 10.36 -3.74
CA THR A 46 2.95 10.59 -2.49
C THR A 46 3.83 11.26 -1.44
N MET A 47 5.09 10.86 -1.33
CA MET A 47 6.00 11.38 -0.32
C MET A 47 6.56 12.77 -0.66
N THR A 48 6.78 13.07 -1.94
CA THR A 48 7.39 14.34 -2.40
C THR A 48 6.38 15.37 -2.87
N GLY A 49 5.16 14.95 -3.26
CA GLY A 49 4.22 15.77 -4.03
C GLY A 49 4.63 15.99 -5.49
N ILE A 50 5.72 15.37 -5.97
CA ILE A 50 6.24 15.53 -7.33
C ILE A 50 5.89 14.30 -8.16
N PRO A 51 5.20 14.42 -9.31
CA PRO A 51 4.93 13.30 -10.19
C PRO A 51 6.22 12.64 -10.70
N ASP A 52 6.38 11.33 -10.49
CA ASP A 52 7.51 10.57 -11.03
C ASP A 52 7.28 10.24 -12.51
N VAL A 53 7.64 11.17 -13.38
CA VAL A 53 7.47 11.07 -14.84
C VAL A 53 8.75 10.63 -15.57
N ASN A 54 9.73 10.10 -14.85
CA ASN A 54 10.99 9.67 -15.44
C ASN A 54 10.76 8.62 -16.54
N ARG A 55 11.16 8.96 -17.77
CA ARG A 55 10.97 8.12 -18.97
C ARG A 55 12.07 7.08 -19.15
N SER A 56 13.20 7.19 -18.46
CA SER A 56 14.38 6.35 -18.65
C SER A 56 14.32 4.95 -18.03
N GLY A 57 13.11 4.44 -17.79
CA GLY A 57 12.90 3.04 -17.34
C GLY A 57 13.10 2.77 -15.85
N GLY A 58 13.70 3.71 -15.11
CA GLY A 58 13.89 3.62 -13.65
C GLY A 58 12.85 4.38 -12.86
N THR A 59 12.80 4.14 -11.55
CA THR A 59 12.04 4.95 -10.59
C THR A 59 12.95 6.05 -10.05
N SER A 60 12.39 7.22 -9.72
CA SER A 60 13.17 8.34 -9.18
C SER A 60 13.84 8.01 -7.85
N SER A 61 13.28 7.10 -7.06
CA SER A 61 13.88 6.58 -5.83
C SER A 61 15.24 5.87 -6.04
N ARG A 62 15.53 5.38 -7.26
CA ARG A 62 16.81 4.76 -7.63
C ARG A 62 17.80 5.74 -8.27
N ASN A 63 17.37 6.93 -8.61
CA ASN A 63 18.23 7.93 -9.26
C ASN A 63 18.90 8.78 -8.20
N GLN A 64 20.23 8.67 -8.08
CA GLN A 64 21.01 9.43 -7.11
C GLN A 64 20.85 10.95 -7.23
N ALA A 65 20.61 11.45 -8.44
CA ALA A 65 20.37 12.88 -8.67
C ALA A 65 18.99 13.35 -8.18
N LEU A 66 18.05 12.42 -7.91
CA LEU A 66 16.68 12.70 -7.53
C LEU A 66 16.31 12.14 -6.15
N VAL A 67 17.23 11.44 -5.49
CA VAL A 67 16.95 10.79 -4.21
C VAL A 67 16.87 11.76 -3.05
N ASP A 68 17.53 12.90 -3.14
CA ASP A 68 17.54 13.95 -2.11
C ASP A 68 16.33 14.87 -2.31
N GLN A 69 15.29 14.67 -1.52
CA GLN A 69 14.00 15.34 -1.66
C GLN A 69 13.42 15.75 -0.31
N ALA A 70 12.69 16.86 -0.32
CA ALA A 70 11.81 17.20 0.79
C ALA A 70 10.60 16.25 0.80
N LEU A 71 10.36 15.57 1.90
CA LEU A 71 9.25 14.63 2.04
C LEU A 71 8.19 15.17 3.00
N MET A 72 6.91 14.96 2.64
CA MET A 72 5.77 15.43 3.42
C MET A 72 5.80 14.99 4.89
N MET A 73 6.39 13.84 5.19
CA MET A 73 6.49 13.35 6.57
C MET A 73 7.36 14.23 7.46
N ASN A 74 8.26 15.04 6.90
CA ASN A 74 9.09 15.97 7.67
C ASN A 74 8.31 17.20 8.16
N GLU A 75 7.14 17.48 7.57
CA GLU A 75 6.26 18.56 8.02
C GLU A 75 5.50 18.20 9.30
N PHE A 76 5.44 16.92 9.67
CA PHE A 76 4.90 16.47 10.94
C PHE A 76 5.93 16.63 12.07
N LYS A 77 6.21 17.88 12.42
CA LYS A 77 7.17 18.22 13.47
C LYS A 77 6.63 17.79 14.83
N GLY A 78 7.48 17.14 15.64
CA GLY A 78 7.08 16.61 16.95
C GLY A 78 6.29 15.31 16.90
N TYR A 79 6.08 14.75 15.72
CA TYR A 79 5.45 13.44 15.55
C TYR A 79 6.48 12.32 15.45
N SER A 80 6.19 11.17 16.06
CA SER A 80 6.88 9.92 15.75
C SER A 80 6.47 9.47 14.33
N LYS A 81 7.44 9.18 13.46
CA LYS A 81 7.20 8.93 12.04
C LYS A 81 7.44 7.46 11.73
N TYR A 82 6.45 6.81 11.12
CA TYR A 82 6.50 5.39 10.79
C TYR A 82 6.23 5.13 9.32
N TYR A 83 7.05 4.26 8.74
CA TYR A 83 6.72 3.60 7.48
C TYR A 83 6.74 2.09 7.72
N MET A 84 5.65 1.42 7.40
CA MET A 84 5.40 0.03 7.71
C MET A 84 5.04 -0.74 6.44
N ILE A 85 5.75 -1.84 6.18
CA ILE A 85 5.52 -2.71 5.03
C ILE A 85 5.71 -4.16 5.46
N GLY A 86 4.86 -5.07 4.98
CA GLY A 86 4.92 -6.50 5.36
C GLY A 86 6.14 -7.23 4.82
N GLY A 87 6.67 -6.83 3.68
CA GLY A 87 7.85 -7.38 3.05
C GLY A 87 9.09 -6.50 3.20
N SER A 88 10.10 -6.76 2.35
CA SER A 88 11.34 -5.98 2.33
C SER A 88 11.16 -4.65 1.62
N ALA A 89 11.68 -3.57 2.18
CA ALA A 89 11.72 -2.25 1.57
C ALA A 89 12.97 -2.03 0.66
N SER A 90 13.77 -3.06 0.42
CA SER A 90 14.98 -2.95 -0.42
C SER A 90 14.68 -2.78 -1.91
N TRP A 91 13.51 -3.24 -2.36
CA TRP A 91 13.11 -3.12 -3.76
C TRP A 91 12.96 -1.64 -4.16
N ALA A 92 13.32 -1.31 -5.40
CA ALA A 92 13.27 0.05 -5.95
C ALA A 92 13.97 1.14 -5.07
N ASN A 93 14.87 0.73 -4.17
CA ASN A 93 15.55 1.61 -3.22
C ASN A 93 14.61 2.38 -2.27
N ILE A 94 13.45 1.81 -1.93
CA ILE A 94 12.48 2.49 -1.05
C ILE A 94 13.08 2.73 0.33
N ARG A 95 13.78 1.73 0.91
CA ARG A 95 14.48 1.90 2.19
C ARG A 95 15.44 3.09 2.14
N GLY A 96 16.33 3.11 1.13
CA GLY A 96 17.32 4.17 0.99
C GLY A 96 16.67 5.54 0.82
N PHE A 97 15.67 5.63 -0.05
CA PHE A 97 14.95 6.88 -0.31
C PHE A 97 14.25 7.42 0.95
N LEU A 98 13.52 6.58 1.67
CA LEU A 98 12.78 7.02 2.85
C LEU A 98 13.70 7.34 4.04
N SER A 99 14.66 6.43 4.33
CA SER A 99 15.56 6.60 5.48
C SER A 99 16.56 7.75 5.30
N HIS A 100 16.91 8.07 4.05
CA HIS A 100 17.77 9.23 3.77
C HIS A 100 17.05 10.55 4.02
N ASN A 101 15.77 10.63 3.65
CA ASN A 101 15.05 11.90 3.60
C ASN A 101 14.14 12.16 4.80
N ILE A 102 13.79 11.15 5.59
CA ILE A 102 12.89 11.32 6.74
C ILE A 102 13.67 11.21 8.04
N GLU A 103 13.83 12.34 8.69
CA GLU A 103 14.49 12.40 10.00
C GLU A 103 13.67 11.66 11.06
N GLY A 104 14.33 10.75 11.80
CA GLY A 104 13.71 9.99 12.87
C GLY A 104 12.68 8.96 12.39
N LEU A 105 12.80 8.47 11.14
CA LEU A 105 11.92 7.45 10.61
C LEU A 105 12.08 6.11 11.32
N HIS A 106 10.98 5.56 11.81
CA HIS A 106 10.85 4.15 12.19
C HIS A 106 10.37 3.36 10.97
N LEU A 107 11.31 2.73 10.27
CA LEU A 107 11.01 1.84 9.15
C LEU A 107 10.83 0.43 9.68
N LEU A 108 9.59 -0.10 9.63
CA LEU A 108 9.26 -1.47 10.03
C LEU A 108 8.95 -2.28 8.77
N GLU A 109 9.78 -3.28 8.52
CA GLU A 109 9.75 -4.10 7.31
C GLU A 109 10.04 -5.56 7.63
N GLU A 110 10.24 -6.41 6.64
CA GLU A 110 10.64 -7.79 6.80
C GLU A 110 11.74 -7.94 7.88
N GLY A 111 11.55 -8.87 8.80
CA GLY A 111 12.40 -9.06 9.98
C GLY A 111 12.03 -8.23 11.21
N SER A 112 11.16 -7.20 11.07
CA SER A 112 10.63 -6.43 12.21
C SER A 112 9.38 -7.08 12.83
N TRP A 113 8.74 -7.99 12.13
CA TRP A 113 7.44 -8.55 12.46
C TRP A 113 7.55 -9.92 13.15
N LYS A 114 6.56 -10.26 13.97
CA LYS A 114 6.44 -11.57 14.60
C LYS A 114 5.64 -12.55 13.77
N ALA A 115 4.65 -12.05 13.03
CA ALA A 115 3.84 -12.87 12.14
C ALA A 115 4.70 -13.43 11.00
N PRO A 116 4.40 -14.65 10.50
CA PRO A 116 5.14 -15.25 9.40
C PRO A 116 4.79 -14.59 8.06
N ASN A 117 5.71 -14.68 7.11
CA ASN A 117 5.42 -14.31 5.72
C ASN A 117 4.35 -15.24 5.14
N THR A 118 3.38 -14.66 4.45
CA THR A 118 2.31 -15.38 3.76
C THR A 118 2.75 -15.80 2.36
N ASP A 119 3.52 -14.94 1.70
CA ASP A 119 4.06 -15.18 0.36
C ASP A 119 5.33 -14.34 0.11
N VAL A 120 5.72 -14.21 -1.16
CA VAL A 120 6.92 -13.46 -1.57
C VAL A 120 6.87 -11.95 -1.27
N TRP A 121 5.69 -11.43 -0.91
CA TRP A 121 5.49 -10.02 -0.56
C TRP A 121 5.55 -9.76 0.94
N GLY A 122 5.72 -10.81 1.74
CA GLY A 122 5.81 -10.73 3.20
C GLY A 122 4.53 -11.11 3.92
N LEU A 123 4.18 -10.36 4.95
CA LEU A 123 2.97 -10.59 5.76
C LEU A 123 1.69 -10.40 4.96
N SER A 124 0.64 -11.10 5.37
CA SER A 124 -0.71 -10.74 4.93
C SER A 124 -1.07 -9.31 5.34
N ASP A 125 -1.96 -8.65 4.60
CA ASP A 125 -2.42 -7.32 4.98
C ASP A 125 -3.09 -7.32 6.36
N LEU A 126 -3.81 -8.41 6.72
CA LEU A 126 -4.42 -8.56 8.03
C LEU A 126 -3.38 -8.58 9.16
N ASP A 127 -2.33 -9.39 9.00
CA ASP A 127 -1.26 -9.46 10.01
C ASP A 127 -0.44 -8.19 10.05
N LEU A 128 -0.19 -7.56 8.91
CA LEU A 128 0.47 -6.25 8.86
C LEU A 128 -0.31 -5.21 9.67
N PHE A 129 -1.64 -5.13 9.52
CA PHE A 129 -2.44 -4.20 10.31
C PHE A 129 -2.46 -4.54 11.80
N ARG A 130 -2.50 -5.82 12.17
CA ARG A 130 -2.42 -6.27 13.58
C ARG A 130 -1.09 -5.87 14.22
N GLU A 131 0.02 -6.16 13.56
CA GLU A 131 1.36 -5.82 14.02
C GLU A 131 1.57 -4.30 14.07
N ALA A 132 1.12 -3.57 13.03
CA ALA A 132 1.18 -2.12 12.99
C ALA A 132 0.38 -1.49 14.14
N ALA A 133 -0.83 -1.96 14.40
CA ALA A 133 -1.64 -1.49 15.52
C ALA A 133 -0.94 -1.73 16.87
N ALA A 134 -0.34 -2.90 17.07
CA ALA A 134 0.41 -3.23 18.27
C ALA A 134 1.65 -2.32 18.46
N ALA A 135 2.36 -2.00 17.38
CA ALA A 135 3.49 -1.09 17.40
C ALA A 135 3.05 0.36 17.70
N LEU A 136 2.03 0.86 17.00
CA LEU A 136 1.53 2.23 17.14
C LEU A 136 0.86 2.50 18.50
N THR A 137 0.25 1.47 19.12
CA THR A 137 -0.30 1.59 20.47
C THR A 137 0.78 1.91 21.51
N LYS A 138 2.01 1.44 21.27
CA LYS A 138 3.16 1.68 22.17
C LYS A 138 3.95 2.93 21.79
N SER A 139 3.65 3.54 20.66
CA SER A 139 4.36 4.71 20.15
C SER A 139 4.13 5.93 21.04
N PRO A 140 5.14 6.79 21.22
CA PRO A 140 4.91 8.16 21.69
C PRO A 140 3.91 8.87 20.77
N LYS A 141 3.05 9.68 21.36
CA LYS A 141 2.06 10.46 20.63
C LYS A 141 2.42 11.93 20.63
N PRO A 142 2.11 12.67 19.57
CA PRO A 142 1.43 12.20 18.35
C PRO A 142 2.35 11.38 17.43
N PHE A 143 1.76 10.58 16.54
CA PHE A 143 2.49 9.88 15.49
C PHE A 143 1.84 10.07 14.12
N VAL A 144 2.62 9.89 13.06
CA VAL A 144 2.18 9.71 11.67
C VAL A 144 2.71 8.38 11.15
N ALA A 145 1.85 7.61 10.50
CA ALA A 145 2.23 6.29 9.96
C ALA A 145 1.73 6.12 8.54
N VAL A 146 2.59 5.56 7.69
CA VAL A 146 2.21 5.05 6.38
C VAL A 146 2.33 3.54 6.41
N ILE A 147 1.24 2.84 6.12
CA ILE A 147 1.18 1.38 6.08
C ILE A 147 0.98 0.98 4.63
N GLN A 148 1.99 0.32 4.05
CA GLN A 148 1.95 -0.16 2.68
C GLN A 148 1.52 -1.62 2.65
N THR A 149 0.35 -1.88 2.09
CA THR A 149 -0.21 -3.22 1.90
C THR A 149 0.26 -3.84 0.58
N ALA A 150 0.25 -5.17 0.50
CA ALA A 150 0.63 -5.94 -0.69
C ALA A 150 -0.36 -7.04 -1.10
N GLY A 151 -1.41 -7.30 -0.30
CA GLY A 151 -2.36 -8.39 -0.55
C GLY A 151 -3.13 -8.28 -1.88
N PHE A 152 -3.15 -7.10 -2.49
CA PHE A 152 -3.73 -6.88 -3.82
C PHE A 152 -2.71 -7.08 -4.97
N HIS A 153 -1.61 -7.76 -4.71
CA HIS A 153 -0.60 -8.14 -5.69
C HIS A 153 -0.68 -9.64 -6.01
N ARG A 154 -0.34 -10.04 -7.26
CA ARG A 154 -0.20 -11.47 -7.57
C ARG A 154 0.85 -12.11 -6.68
N PRO A 155 0.65 -13.30 -6.16
CA PRO A 155 -0.35 -14.32 -6.51
C PRO A 155 -1.74 -14.17 -5.85
N TYR A 156 -2.04 -13.08 -5.13
CA TYR A 156 -3.29 -12.85 -4.41
C TYR A 156 -3.54 -13.89 -3.29
N THR A 157 -2.50 -14.24 -2.59
CA THR A 157 -2.54 -15.25 -1.52
C THR A 157 -3.50 -14.84 -0.42
N ILE A 158 -4.44 -15.72 -0.11
CA ILE A 158 -5.36 -15.54 1.01
C ILE A 158 -4.81 -16.35 2.18
N PRO A 159 -4.48 -15.73 3.32
CA PRO A 159 -3.94 -16.44 4.47
C PRO A 159 -4.99 -17.38 5.10
N GLU A 160 -4.55 -18.40 5.83
CA GLU A 160 -5.44 -19.32 6.55
C GLU A 160 -6.28 -18.55 7.59
N ASP A 161 -5.64 -17.69 8.38
CA ASP A 161 -6.35 -16.73 9.23
C ASP A 161 -6.73 -15.48 8.42
N ASN A 162 -7.90 -15.53 7.80
CA ASN A 162 -8.41 -14.50 6.93
C ASN A 162 -9.63 -13.76 7.50
N ALA A 163 -9.84 -13.85 8.80
CA ALA A 163 -10.98 -13.25 9.51
C ALA A 163 -12.35 -13.69 8.94
N GLY A 164 -12.44 -14.92 8.43
CA GLY A 164 -13.68 -15.48 7.90
C GLY A 164 -14.01 -15.07 6.46
N PHE A 165 -13.04 -14.52 5.72
CA PHE A 165 -13.24 -14.22 4.30
C PHE A 165 -13.57 -15.47 3.51
N GLN A 166 -14.64 -15.39 2.70
CA GLN A 166 -15.09 -16.51 1.88
C GLN A 166 -14.70 -16.28 0.42
N ILE A 167 -13.91 -17.21 -0.14
CA ILE A 167 -13.55 -17.20 -1.55
C ILE A 167 -14.80 -17.52 -2.37
N LYS A 168 -15.18 -16.62 -3.27
CA LYS A 168 -16.24 -16.86 -4.24
C LYS A 168 -15.62 -17.34 -5.55
N GLN A 169 -16.22 -18.37 -6.13
CA GLN A 169 -15.88 -18.81 -7.48
C GLN A 169 -16.89 -18.17 -8.45
N PRO A 170 -16.51 -17.17 -9.23
CA PRO A 170 -17.42 -16.58 -10.21
C PRO A 170 -17.75 -17.58 -11.32
N SER A 171 -18.97 -17.52 -11.87
CA SER A 171 -19.33 -18.32 -13.03
C SER A 171 -18.54 -17.88 -14.27
N GLU A 172 -18.37 -18.81 -15.22
CA GLU A 172 -17.70 -18.49 -16.51
C GLU A 172 -18.38 -17.31 -17.24
N ALA A 173 -19.70 -17.19 -17.13
CA ALA A 173 -20.44 -16.08 -17.71
C ALA A 173 -20.03 -14.73 -17.11
N ILE A 174 -19.84 -14.66 -15.78
CA ILE A 174 -19.36 -13.48 -15.08
C ILE A 174 -17.93 -13.17 -15.52
N LEU A 175 -17.05 -14.15 -15.52
CA LEU A 175 -15.66 -13.98 -15.95
C LEU A 175 -15.58 -13.43 -17.38
N LYS A 176 -16.34 -14.02 -18.31
CA LYS A 176 -16.42 -13.58 -19.70
C LYS A 176 -16.92 -12.14 -19.85
N ASN A 177 -17.93 -11.74 -19.09
CA ASN A 177 -18.43 -10.36 -19.08
C ASN A 177 -17.37 -9.33 -18.64
N TYR A 178 -16.44 -9.74 -17.81
CA TYR A 178 -15.32 -8.91 -17.38
C TYR A 178 -14.05 -9.07 -18.21
N GLY A 179 -14.12 -9.80 -19.32
CA GLY A 179 -13.00 -9.98 -20.26
C GLY A 179 -11.96 -11.02 -19.82
N PHE A 180 -12.25 -11.85 -18.83
CA PHE A 180 -11.39 -12.97 -18.48
C PHE A 180 -11.61 -14.12 -19.47
N THR A 181 -10.52 -14.65 -20.03
CA THR A 181 -10.56 -15.67 -21.08
C THR A 181 -10.36 -17.11 -20.58
N GLY A 182 -10.27 -17.31 -19.28
CA GLY A 182 -10.03 -18.61 -18.66
C GLY A 182 -8.58 -19.11 -18.72
N ALA A 183 -7.69 -18.29 -19.25
CA ALA A 183 -6.23 -18.53 -19.28
C ALA A 183 -5.44 -17.61 -18.34
N ASP A 184 -6.14 -16.80 -17.57
CA ASP A 184 -5.56 -15.80 -16.66
C ASP A 184 -5.60 -16.25 -15.19
#